data_263ee05105805238357d6c5d318da94f
#
_entry.id   263ee05105805238357d6c5d318da94f
#
_cell.length_a   1.000
_cell.length_b   1.000
_cell.length_c   1.000
_cell.angle_alpha   90.00
_cell.angle_beta   90.00
_cell.angle_gamma   90.00
#
_symmetry.space_group_name_H-M   'P 1'
#
loop_
_entity.id
_entity.type
_entity.pdbx_description
1 polymer ?
#
loop_
_entity_poly.entity_id
_entity_poly.type
_entity_poly.pdbx_seq_one_letter_code
_entity_poly.pdbx_strand_id
1 'polypeptide(L)'
;MKLLVLALALLAAAPAQKLIPLDEAAYTRLISSNKGKVTLVSFWATWCVPCRAEVPQLVQLEKRLQDKGLKLVLISADDVDSEVDARRFLTTKNVPMPSYQKVVKNDDKFIEGLDPKWSGALPALFLYDKTGKKVKSFVGETEMAAIEAAVKKLL
;
A
#
# COMPACT_ATOMS: atom_id res chain seq x y z
N MET A 1 -29.65 35.15 36.65
CA MET A 1 -29.39 35.24 35.19
C MET A 1 -28.19 34.36 34.90
N LYS A 2 -28.42 33.13 34.42
CA LYS A 2 -27.32 32.16 34.09
C LYS A 2 -27.00 32.26 32.60
N LEU A 3 -25.82 32.79 32.26
CA LEU A 3 -25.33 32.75 30.87
C LEU A 3 -24.94 31.36 30.49
N LEU A 4 -25.70 30.77 29.54
CA LEU A 4 -25.33 29.53 28.86
C LEU A 4 -24.29 29.87 27.80
N VAL A 5 -23.03 29.53 28.05
CA VAL A 5 -21.97 29.59 27.02
C VAL A 5 -22.08 28.36 26.14
N LEU A 6 -22.62 28.56 24.94
CA LEU A 6 -22.69 27.49 23.92
C LEU A 6 -21.29 27.34 23.30
N ALA A 7 -20.54 26.33 23.72
CA ALA A 7 -19.25 26.02 23.09
C ALA A 7 -19.52 25.37 21.72
N LEU A 8 -19.32 26.11 20.64
CA LEU A 8 -19.37 25.67 19.26
C LEU A 8 -18.10 24.87 19.00
N ALA A 9 -18.18 23.55 19.05
CA ALA A 9 -17.08 22.68 18.67
C ALA A 9 -16.86 22.81 17.15
N LEU A 10 -15.83 23.51 16.72
CA LEU A 10 -15.35 23.45 15.33
C LEU A 10 -14.86 22.02 15.04
N LEU A 11 -15.65 21.24 14.30
CA LEU A 11 -15.15 20.03 13.65
C LEU A 11 -14.15 20.49 12.60
N ALA A 12 -12.87 20.48 12.93
CA ALA A 12 -11.81 20.63 11.94
C ALA A 12 -11.85 19.38 11.02
N ALA A 13 -12.30 19.56 9.79
CA ALA A 13 -12.20 18.51 8.77
C ALA A 13 -10.72 18.16 8.61
N ALA A 14 -10.37 16.89 8.86
CA ALA A 14 -9.02 16.40 8.62
C ALA A 14 -8.64 16.65 7.14
N PRO A 15 -7.43 17.15 6.85
CA PRO A 15 -7.03 17.42 5.48
C PRO A 15 -7.17 16.15 4.65
N ALA A 16 -7.79 16.29 3.47
CA ALA A 16 -7.97 15.18 2.54
C ALA A 16 -6.58 14.62 2.18
N GLN A 17 -6.28 13.43 2.66
CA GLN A 17 -4.99 12.77 2.44
C GLN A 17 -4.86 12.41 0.97
N LYS A 18 -3.86 12.97 0.27
CA LYS A 18 -3.56 12.64 -1.13
C LYS A 18 -2.65 11.42 -1.20
N LEU A 19 -2.77 10.65 -2.28
CA LEU A 19 -1.79 9.62 -2.60
C LEU A 19 -0.48 10.30 -3.03
N ILE A 20 0.64 9.71 -2.64
CA ILE A 20 1.96 10.22 -3.01
C ILE A 20 2.30 9.68 -4.40
N PRO A 21 2.57 10.55 -5.40
CA PRO A 21 3.01 10.10 -6.72
C PRO A 21 4.31 9.28 -6.62
N LEU A 22 4.35 8.14 -7.29
CA LEU A 22 5.47 7.20 -7.25
C LEU A 22 5.89 6.84 -8.67
N ASP A 23 7.02 7.39 -9.10
CA ASP A 23 7.74 6.99 -10.30
C ASP A 23 8.79 5.90 -10.01
N GLU A 24 9.53 5.47 -11.04
CA GLU A 24 10.56 4.42 -10.94
C GLU A 24 11.65 4.75 -9.91
N ALA A 25 12.11 6.02 -9.91
CA ALA A 25 13.14 6.48 -8.99
C ALA A 25 12.61 6.57 -7.55
N ALA A 26 11.37 7.04 -7.38
CA ALA A 26 10.71 7.10 -6.08
C ALA A 26 10.48 5.69 -5.52
N TYR A 27 10.12 4.71 -6.35
CA TYR A 27 10.01 3.32 -5.94
C TYR A 27 11.34 2.79 -5.38
N THR A 28 12.43 3.00 -6.10
CA THR A 28 13.77 2.58 -5.66
C THR A 28 14.16 3.21 -4.32
N ARG A 29 13.91 4.52 -4.17
CA ARG A 29 14.15 5.23 -2.90
C ARG A 29 13.27 4.70 -1.77
N LEU A 30 12.01 4.39 -2.05
CA LEU A 30 11.07 3.85 -1.08
C LEU A 30 11.54 2.51 -0.52
N ILE A 31 11.97 1.58 -1.38
CA ILE A 31 12.53 0.30 -0.93
C ILE A 31 13.81 0.52 -0.11
N SER A 32 14.69 1.40 -0.57
CA SER A 32 15.94 1.72 0.13
C SER A 32 15.72 2.34 1.52
N SER A 33 14.71 3.21 1.66
CA SER A 33 14.36 3.85 2.94
C SER A 33 13.73 2.89 3.95
N ASN A 34 13.22 1.75 3.50
CA ASN A 34 12.66 0.71 4.35
C ASN A 34 13.68 -0.37 4.77
N LYS A 35 14.96 -0.24 4.42
CA LYS A 35 16.00 -1.16 4.92
C LYS A 35 15.97 -1.24 6.44
N GLY A 36 16.17 -2.44 6.97
CA GLY A 36 15.97 -2.77 8.38
C GLY A 36 14.59 -3.32 8.69
N LYS A 37 13.63 -3.21 7.76
CA LYS A 37 12.28 -3.77 7.88
C LYS A 37 12.01 -4.79 6.77
N VAL A 38 11.16 -5.76 7.07
CA VAL A 38 10.55 -6.62 6.05
C VAL A 38 9.48 -5.79 5.38
N THR A 39 9.59 -5.58 4.07
CA THR A 39 8.66 -4.71 3.33
C THR A 39 7.78 -5.55 2.41
N LEU A 40 6.46 -5.43 2.58
CA LEU A 40 5.46 -6.03 1.69
C LEU A 40 4.84 -4.92 0.84
N VAL A 41 5.11 -4.93 -0.46
CA VAL A 41 4.57 -3.98 -1.43
C VAL A 41 3.37 -4.61 -2.11
N SER A 42 2.22 -3.93 -2.08
CA SER A 42 1.00 -4.36 -2.78
C SER A 42 0.65 -3.38 -3.88
N PHE A 43 0.60 -3.86 -5.11
CA PHE A 43 -0.03 -3.18 -6.23
C PHE A 43 -1.50 -3.59 -6.31
N TRP A 44 -2.38 -2.61 -6.31
CA TRP A 44 -3.83 -2.79 -6.28
C TRP A 44 -4.53 -1.71 -7.13
N ALA A 45 -5.81 -1.89 -7.43
CA ALA A 45 -6.62 -0.86 -8.08
C ALA A 45 -8.08 -0.90 -7.62
N THR A 46 -8.80 0.20 -7.78
CA THR A 46 -10.22 0.32 -7.41
C THR A 46 -11.13 -0.61 -8.20
N TRP A 47 -10.80 -0.88 -9.45
CA TRP A 47 -11.52 -1.80 -10.34
C TRP A 47 -11.16 -3.29 -10.10
N CYS A 48 -10.11 -3.57 -9.35
CA CYS A 48 -9.66 -4.93 -9.04
C CYS A 48 -10.42 -5.48 -7.83
N VAL A 49 -11.43 -6.31 -8.06
CA VAL A 49 -12.30 -6.86 -7.00
C VAL A 49 -11.49 -7.65 -5.95
N PRO A 50 -10.62 -8.61 -6.31
CA PRO A 50 -9.83 -9.33 -5.32
C PRO A 50 -8.87 -8.41 -4.55
N CYS A 51 -8.29 -7.37 -5.18
CA CYS A 51 -7.45 -6.40 -4.49
C CYS A 51 -8.22 -5.69 -3.37
N ARG A 52 -9.46 -5.31 -3.64
CA ARG A 52 -10.33 -4.61 -2.65
C ARG A 52 -10.66 -5.48 -1.44
N ALA A 53 -10.68 -6.80 -1.62
CA ALA A 53 -10.85 -7.76 -0.53
C ALA A 53 -9.54 -7.99 0.23
N GLU A 54 -8.40 -7.98 -0.47
CA GLU A 54 -7.07 -8.26 0.08
C GLU A 54 -6.51 -7.08 0.90
N VAL A 55 -6.64 -5.84 0.42
CA VAL A 55 -6.06 -4.64 1.05
C VAL A 55 -6.39 -4.51 2.54
N PRO A 56 -7.65 -4.63 3.00
CA PRO A 56 -7.95 -4.57 4.43
C PRO A 56 -7.27 -5.68 5.25
N GLN A 57 -7.11 -6.86 4.68
CA GLN A 57 -6.45 -7.99 5.34
C GLN A 57 -4.93 -7.75 5.49
N LEU A 58 -4.29 -7.16 4.47
CA LEU A 58 -2.89 -6.75 4.52
C LEU A 58 -2.65 -5.67 5.58
N VAL A 59 -3.56 -4.71 5.70
CA VAL A 59 -3.51 -3.68 6.76
C VAL A 59 -3.60 -4.32 8.15
N GLN A 60 -4.48 -5.32 8.34
CA GLN A 60 -4.55 -6.06 9.59
C GLN A 60 -3.28 -6.88 9.86
N LEU A 61 -2.67 -7.44 8.82
CA LEU A 61 -1.39 -8.15 8.94
C LEU A 61 -0.29 -7.18 9.38
N GLU A 62 -0.16 -6.01 8.76
CA GLU A 62 0.80 -4.99 9.19
C GLU A 62 0.57 -4.60 10.66
N LYS A 63 -0.67 -4.33 11.04
CA LYS A 63 -1.04 -3.96 12.41
C LYS A 63 -0.57 -4.96 13.46
N ARG A 64 -0.64 -6.27 13.14
CA ARG A 64 -0.19 -7.34 14.03
C ARG A 64 1.32 -7.50 14.06
N LEU A 65 2.04 -7.15 13.00
CA LEU A 65 3.45 -7.47 12.81
C LEU A 65 4.37 -6.24 12.69
N GLN A 66 3.85 -5.02 12.69
CA GLN A 66 4.65 -3.79 12.57
C GLN A 66 5.72 -3.66 13.68
N ASP A 67 5.39 -4.03 14.92
CA ASP A 67 6.32 -3.99 16.04
C ASP A 67 7.43 -5.06 15.91
N LYS A 68 7.22 -6.07 15.05
CA LYS A 68 8.22 -7.09 14.68
C LYS A 68 9.04 -6.68 13.46
N GLY A 69 8.72 -5.54 12.86
CA GLY A 69 9.47 -4.99 11.74
C GLY A 69 8.83 -5.18 10.38
N LEU A 70 7.52 -5.53 10.29
CA LEU A 70 6.80 -5.50 9.01
C LEU A 70 6.45 -4.07 8.63
N LYS A 71 6.65 -3.73 7.35
CA LYS A 71 6.15 -2.52 6.70
C LYS A 71 5.32 -2.90 5.48
N LEU A 72 4.06 -2.44 5.45
CA LEU A 72 3.20 -2.53 4.28
C LEU A 72 3.33 -1.23 3.46
N VAL A 73 3.41 -1.39 2.14
CA VAL A 73 3.39 -0.30 1.16
C VAL A 73 2.26 -0.58 0.18
N LEU A 74 1.29 0.31 0.08
CA LEU A 74 0.18 0.20 -0.86
C LEU A 74 0.38 1.17 -2.03
N ILE A 75 0.36 0.66 -3.25
CA ILE A 75 0.54 1.42 -4.48
C ILE A 75 -0.69 1.19 -5.36
N SER A 76 -1.47 2.26 -5.58
CA SER A 76 -2.55 2.22 -6.55
C SER A 76 -1.99 2.18 -7.97
N ALA A 77 -2.47 1.24 -8.76
CA ALA A 77 -2.23 1.13 -10.20
C ALA A 77 -3.38 1.73 -11.02
N ASP A 78 -4.33 2.40 -10.37
CA ASP A 78 -5.36 3.17 -11.06
C ASP A 78 -4.72 4.27 -11.92
N ASP A 79 -5.42 4.70 -12.96
CA ASP A 79 -5.04 5.90 -13.70
C ASP A 79 -5.04 7.13 -12.77
N VAL A 80 -4.21 8.12 -13.08
CA VAL A 80 -4.05 9.34 -12.25
C VAL A 80 -5.38 10.06 -12.06
N ASP A 81 -6.24 10.05 -13.06
CA ASP A 81 -7.57 10.68 -13.02
C ASP A 81 -8.52 9.97 -12.02
N SER A 82 -8.21 8.74 -11.65
CA SER A 82 -8.97 7.93 -10.67
C SER A 82 -8.42 8.00 -9.24
N GLU A 83 -7.43 8.87 -8.95
CA GLU A 83 -6.83 9.04 -7.61
C GLU A 83 -7.87 9.31 -6.53
N VAL A 84 -8.92 10.07 -6.86
CA VAL A 84 -10.01 10.39 -5.92
C VAL A 84 -10.75 9.14 -5.47
N ASP A 85 -10.99 8.19 -6.37
CA ASP A 85 -11.68 6.93 -6.04
C ASP A 85 -10.77 6.00 -5.24
N ALA A 86 -9.49 5.92 -5.59
CA ALA A 86 -8.49 5.18 -4.84
C ALA A 86 -8.41 5.70 -3.39
N ARG A 87 -8.30 7.01 -3.22
CA ARG A 87 -8.28 7.66 -1.90
C ARG A 87 -9.56 7.41 -1.11
N ARG A 88 -10.73 7.51 -1.76
CA ARG A 88 -12.03 7.24 -1.14
C ARG A 88 -12.09 5.81 -0.62
N PHE A 89 -11.64 4.83 -1.41
CA PHE A 89 -11.57 3.44 -0.99
C PHE A 89 -10.69 3.27 0.25
N LEU A 90 -9.46 3.79 0.23
CA LEU A 90 -8.53 3.70 1.35
C LEU A 90 -9.10 4.34 2.63
N THR A 91 -9.71 5.53 2.50
CA THR A 91 -10.35 6.20 3.63
C THR A 91 -11.50 5.38 4.21
N THR A 92 -12.37 4.84 3.35
CA THR A 92 -13.51 4.00 3.77
C THR A 92 -13.06 2.73 4.48
N LYS A 93 -11.91 2.19 4.13
CA LYS A 93 -11.32 1.01 4.75
C LYS A 93 -10.39 1.32 5.93
N ASN A 94 -10.31 2.59 6.36
CA ASN A 94 -9.42 3.06 7.43
C ASN A 94 -7.96 2.63 7.21
N VAL A 95 -7.51 2.70 5.95
CA VAL A 95 -6.12 2.37 5.60
C VAL A 95 -5.20 3.51 6.06
N PRO A 96 -4.14 3.21 6.83
CA PRO A 96 -3.19 4.23 7.25
C PRO A 96 -2.45 4.85 6.06
N MET A 97 -2.20 6.14 6.12
CA MET A 97 -1.34 6.83 5.17
C MET A 97 0.12 6.85 5.68
N PRO A 98 1.12 6.98 4.83
CA PRO A 98 0.99 7.27 3.39
C PRO A 98 0.68 6.04 2.54
N SER A 99 -0.07 6.26 1.45
CA SER A 99 -0.25 5.35 0.33
C SER A 99 0.16 6.05 -0.96
N TYR A 100 0.42 5.29 -2.03
CA TYR A 100 1.07 5.79 -3.23
C TYR A 100 0.19 5.61 -4.46
N GLN A 101 0.41 6.50 -5.46
CA GLN A 101 -0.16 6.41 -6.80
C GLN A 101 0.97 6.15 -7.80
N LYS A 102 0.87 5.08 -8.57
CA LYS A 102 1.81 4.80 -9.66
C LYS A 102 1.70 5.88 -10.74
N VAL A 103 2.83 6.53 -11.05
CA VAL A 103 2.95 7.57 -12.09
C VAL A 103 4.15 7.34 -12.99
N VAL A 104 4.43 6.09 -13.31
CA VAL A 104 5.58 5.69 -14.12
C VAL A 104 5.40 6.13 -15.59
N LYS A 105 6.53 6.40 -16.27
CA LYS A 105 6.52 6.85 -17.67
C LYS A 105 6.33 5.71 -18.65
N ASN A 106 6.77 4.51 -18.29
CA ASN A 106 6.69 3.32 -19.13
C ASN A 106 6.34 2.13 -18.25
N ASP A 107 5.08 1.71 -18.31
CA ASP A 107 4.55 0.61 -17.51
C ASP A 107 5.29 -0.70 -17.79
N ASP A 108 5.52 -1.05 -19.05
CA ASP A 108 6.15 -2.31 -19.40
C ASP A 108 7.56 -2.43 -18.83
N LYS A 109 8.37 -1.36 -18.96
CA LYS A 109 9.72 -1.32 -18.39
C LYS A 109 9.72 -1.36 -16.87
N PHE A 110 8.76 -0.69 -16.24
CA PHE A 110 8.63 -0.70 -14.80
C PHE A 110 8.26 -2.10 -14.29
N ILE A 111 7.26 -2.73 -14.92
CA ILE A 111 6.79 -4.08 -14.60
C ILE A 111 7.93 -5.10 -14.77
N GLU A 112 8.60 -5.09 -15.93
CA GLU A 112 9.74 -5.96 -16.23
C GLU A 112 10.90 -5.76 -15.23
N GLY A 113 11.17 -4.51 -14.87
CA GLY A 113 12.21 -4.14 -13.89
C GLY A 113 11.90 -4.61 -12.47
N LEU A 114 10.62 -4.70 -12.10
CA LEU A 114 10.20 -5.25 -10.82
C LEU A 114 10.27 -6.78 -10.78
N ASP A 115 9.73 -7.41 -11.80
CA ASP A 115 9.74 -8.85 -11.95
C ASP A 115 9.49 -9.24 -13.40
N PRO A 116 10.47 -9.81 -14.11
CA PRO A 116 10.30 -10.24 -15.51
C PRO A 116 9.19 -11.26 -15.74
N LYS A 117 8.69 -11.89 -14.67
CA LYS A 117 7.58 -12.85 -14.72
C LYS A 117 6.23 -12.20 -14.44
N TRP A 118 6.20 -10.94 -14.04
CA TRP A 118 4.96 -10.24 -13.78
C TRP A 118 4.45 -9.56 -15.04
N SER A 119 3.22 -9.84 -15.42
CA SER A 119 2.57 -9.24 -16.60
C SER A 119 1.83 -7.93 -16.31
N GLY A 120 1.92 -7.39 -15.09
CA GLY A 120 1.07 -6.29 -14.63
C GLY A 120 -0.27 -6.74 -14.04
N ALA A 121 -0.56 -8.04 -13.99
CA ALA A 121 -1.79 -8.57 -13.40
C ALA A 121 -1.90 -8.24 -11.91
N LEU A 122 -3.14 -7.94 -11.45
CA LEU A 122 -3.46 -7.59 -10.08
C LEU A 122 -4.38 -8.63 -9.42
N PRO A 123 -4.30 -8.77 -8.09
CA PRO A 123 -3.34 -8.17 -7.16
C PRO A 123 -1.91 -8.67 -7.41
N ALA A 124 -0.91 -7.87 -7.03
CA ALA A 124 0.47 -8.30 -7.05
C ALA A 124 1.20 -7.84 -5.78
N LEU A 125 1.86 -8.78 -5.12
CA LEU A 125 2.61 -8.51 -3.90
C LEU A 125 4.09 -8.85 -4.12
N PHE A 126 4.95 -7.95 -3.68
CA PHE A 126 6.40 -8.14 -3.70
C PHE A 126 6.94 -8.04 -2.28
N LEU A 127 7.58 -9.12 -1.83
CA LEU A 127 8.15 -9.23 -0.49
C LEU A 127 9.65 -8.97 -0.54
N TYR A 128 10.08 -8.02 0.26
CA TYR A 128 11.48 -7.60 0.42
C TYR A 128 11.97 -7.95 1.83
N ASP A 129 13.17 -8.47 1.93
CA ASP A 129 13.84 -8.71 3.20
C ASP A 129 14.39 -7.41 3.82
N LYS A 130 14.98 -7.51 5.01
CA LYS A 130 15.54 -6.36 5.74
C LYS A 130 16.71 -5.68 5.02
N THR A 131 17.32 -6.33 4.02
CA THR A 131 18.38 -5.72 3.18
C THR A 131 17.83 -4.91 2.02
N GLY A 132 16.52 -5.00 1.76
CA GLY A 132 15.85 -4.40 0.60
C GLY A 132 15.92 -5.28 -0.65
N LYS A 133 16.29 -6.56 -0.51
CA LYS A 133 16.28 -7.52 -1.61
C LYS A 133 14.88 -8.13 -1.75
N LYS A 134 14.34 -8.15 -2.97
CA LYS A 134 13.10 -8.87 -3.27
C LYS A 134 13.34 -10.37 -3.15
N VAL A 135 12.56 -11.04 -2.32
CA VAL A 135 12.71 -12.48 -2.03
C VAL A 135 11.53 -13.31 -2.48
N LYS A 136 10.37 -12.69 -2.70
CA LYS A 136 9.18 -13.41 -3.17
C LYS A 136 8.21 -12.47 -3.90
N SER A 137 7.52 -13.02 -4.89
CA SER A 137 6.40 -12.39 -5.59
C SER A 137 5.16 -13.27 -5.44
N PHE A 138 4.00 -12.64 -5.26
CA PHE A 138 2.69 -13.28 -5.33
C PHE A 138 1.87 -12.52 -6.38
N VAL A 139 1.39 -13.20 -7.38
CA VAL A 139 0.62 -12.60 -8.48
C VAL A 139 -0.73 -13.30 -8.58
N GLY A 140 -1.80 -12.53 -8.61
CA GLY A 140 -3.16 -13.04 -8.50
C GLY A 140 -3.58 -13.28 -7.06
N GLU A 141 -4.80 -13.77 -6.89
CA GLU A 141 -5.36 -14.08 -5.57
C GLU A 141 -4.48 -15.09 -4.82
N THR A 142 -4.10 -14.75 -3.61
CA THR A 142 -3.22 -15.57 -2.77
C THR A 142 -3.80 -15.66 -1.37
N GLU A 143 -3.80 -16.86 -0.81
CA GLU A 143 -4.24 -17.09 0.56
C GLU A 143 -3.42 -16.27 1.56
N MET A 144 -4.08 -15.51 2.42
CA MET A 144 -3.43 -14.67 3.44
C MET A 144 -2.49 -15.46 4.35
N ALA A 145 -2.81 -16.73 4.63
CA ALA A 145 -1.95 -17.60 5.42
C ALA A 145 -0.58 -17.85 4.75
N ALA A 146 -0.55 -17.96 3.42
CA ALA A 146 0.70 -18.14 2.66
C ALA A 146 1.54 -16.86 2.66
N ILE A 147 0.89 -15.69 2.55
CA ILE A 147 1.55 -14.37 2.64
C ILE A 147 2.13 -14.19 4.05
N GLU A 148 1.31 -14.39 5.08
CA GLU A 148 1.74 -14.24 6.48
C GLU A 148 2.90 -15.20 6.83
N ALA A 149 2.84 -16.45 6.37
CA ALA A 149 3.91 -17.42 6.60
C ALA A 149 5.24 -16.99 5.94
N ALA A 150 5.19 -16.43 4.72
CA ALA A 150 6.38 -15.92 4.05
C ALA A 150 6.97 -14.68 4.77
N VAL A 151 6.11 -13.76 5.22
CA VAL A 151 6.53 -12.59 6.00
C VAL A 151 7.19 -13.00 7.30
N LYS A 152 6.56 -13.91 8.07
CA LYS A 152 7.08 -14.36 9.38
C LYS A 152 8.45 -15.03 9.30
N LYS A 153 8.81 -15.64 8.16
CA LYS A 153 10.15 -16.23 7.96
C LYS A 153 11.28 -15.20 7.88
N LEU A 154 10.93 -13.93 7.63
CA LEU A 154 11.91 -12.84 7.44
C LEU A 154 11.98 -11.89 8.64
N LEU A 155 10.98 -11.92 9.53
CA LEU A 155 10.92 -11.09 10.72
C LEU A 155 11.87 -11.60 11.81
#